data_e735c4a4ad83e231c790eb483eec8681
#
_entry.id   e735c4a4ad83e231c790eb483eec8681
#
_cell.length_a   1.000
_cell.length_b   1.000
_cell.length_c   1.000
_cell.angle_alpha   90.00
_cell.angle_beta   90.00
_cell.angle_gamma   90.00
#
_symmetry.space_group_name_H-M   'P 1'
#
loop_
_entity.id
_entity.type
_entity.pdbx_description
1 polymer ?
#
loop_
_entity_poly.entity_id
_entity_poly.type
_entity_poly.pdbx_seq_one_letter_code
_entity_poly.pdbx_strand_id
1 'polypeptide(L)'
;TSGKGLDVSGFYGQRFNKVGTTIFASYNRNWVYDPSDTGFTAIPQFDRYVFNPKLFLYLTEHTQISIGLNAMFEDRLGGDIEYIKGKGDDTHSYFEKNKTQRHSTQLTFGHRFNEKDRLDFKNSVTYFKRNIGVPSYSFEGVQVSTFSELSYTHTNQKTEWVAGLNLWTDKFDENKLTDFQPRDYNQTILGAFVQNNWEATEWLNLETGLRTDYVPDYGTAILPRVSAHFKITDNFSSRLGGGFGYKTPTIFTEDSERLQYQHVLPIDKDKNKLERSYGLNIDFNYVTSFCDGNITFSINQLFFYTYLDNPLLLQSTTDGLYRLNNITGHTDSKGGETNVKIGYKDF
;
A
#
# COMPACT_ATOMS: atom_id res chain seq x y z
N THR A 1 23.85 -7.67 10.89
CA THR A 1 23.20 -6.40 11.34
C THR A 1 23.41 -6.21 12.83
N SER A 2 23.42 -4.96 13.31
CA SER A 2 23.53 -4.65 14.76
C SER A 2 22.38 -5.25 15.58
N GLY A 3 21.23 -5.51 14.95
CA GLY A 3 20.05 -6.13 15.56
C GLY A 3 20.04 -7.66 15.56
N LYS A 4 21.16 -8.33 15.32
CA LYS A 4 21.26 -9.81 15.27
C LYS A 4 20.28 -10.45 14.28
N GLY A 5 20.13 -9.88 13.08
CA GLY A 5 19.27 -10.39 12.01
C GLY A 5 20.06 -11.20 10.97
N LEU A 6 19.38 -12.14 10.33
CA LEU A 6 19.86 -12.88 9.16
C LEU A 6 18.85 -12.69 8.02
N ASP A 7 19.34 -12.22 6.87
CA ASP A 7 18.57 -12.08 5.66
C ASP A 7 19.26 -12.83 4.52
N VAL A 8 18.56 -13.80 3.97
CA VAL A 8 19.01 -14.57 2.80
C VAL A 8 17.95 -14.45 1.72
N SER A 9 18.36 -14.07 0.51
CA SER A 9 17.47 -14.00 -0.62
C SER A 9 18.11 -14.49 -1.90
N GLY A 10 17.30 -15.03 -2.78
CA GLY A 10 17.72 -15.47 -4.10
C GLY A 10 16.73 -15.02 -5.16
N PHE A 11 17.25 -14.68 -6.32
CA PHE A 11 16.46 -14.32 -7.50
C PHE A 11 16.96 -15.10 -8.72
N TYR A 12 16.01 -15.63 -9.47
CA TYR A 12 16.25 -16.24 -10.77
C TYR A 12 15.29 -15.63 -11.79
N GLY A 13 15.78 -15.33 -12.98
CA GLY A 13 14.96 -14.85 -14.09
C GLY A 13 15.52 -15.31 -15.41
N GLN A 14 14.66 -15.89 -16.25
CA GLN A 14 15.03 -16.33 -17.58
C GLN A 14 13.87 -16.26 -18.56
N ARG A 15 14.18 -15.97 -19.82
CA ARG A 15 13.24 -16.02 -20.94
C ARG A 15 13.62 -17.10 -21.93
N PHE A 16 12.66 -17.96 -22.26
CA PHE A 16 12.77 -19.03 -23.26
C PHE A 16 11.80 -18.72 -24.40
N ASN A 17 12.25 -17.98 -25.41
CA ASN A 17 11.42 -17.59 -26.55
C ASN A 17 10.08 -16.95 -26.11
N LYS A 18 8.98 -17.73 -26.16
CA LYS A 18 7.61 -17.27 -25.82
C LYS A 18 7.24 -17.39 -24.35
N VAL A 19 8.11 -17.95 -23.53
CA VAL A 19 7.88 -18.13 -22.09
C VAL A 19 9.01 -17.49 -21.31
N GLY A 20 8.68 -16.72 -20.31
CA GLY A 20 9.62 -16.17 -19.32
C GLY A 20 9.21 -16.55 -17.92
N THR A 21 10.16 -16.64 -17.02
CA THR A 21 9.88 -16.84 -15.59
C THR A 21 10.79 -16.00 -14.72
N THR A 22 10.27 -15.55 -13.59
CA THR A 22 11.07 -15.05 -12.48
C THR A 22 10.67 -15.77 -11.21
N ILE A 23 11.65 -16.05 -10.36
CA ILE A 23 11.43 -16.64 -9.04
C ILE A 23 12.25 -15.83 -8.05
N PHE A 24 11.58 -15.30 -7.04
CA PHE A 24 12.23 -14.70 -5.89
C PHE A 24 11.87 -15.51 -4.64
N ALA A 25 12.85 -15.81 -3.81
CA ALA A 25 12.64 -16.42 -2.51
C ALA A 25 13.51 -15.71 -1.45
N SER A 26 12.97 -15.52 -0.25
CA SER A 26 13.75 -15.02 0.86
C SER A 26 13.38 -15.71 2.17
N TYR A 27 14.37 -15.81 3.05
CA TYR A 27 14.23 -16.15 4.45
C TYR A 27 14.84 -15.03 5.28
N ASN A 28 14.06 -14.50 6.21
CA ASN A 28 14.47 -13.45 7.11
C ASN A 28 14.23 -13.93 8.55
N ARG A 29 15.25 -13.83 9.38
CA ARG A 29 15.19 -14.16 10.79
C ARG A 29 15.77 -13.05 11.64
N ASN A 30 15.12 -12.73 12.73
CA ASN A 30 15.65 -11.86 13.75
C ASN A 30 15.61 -12.59 15.11
N TRP A 31 16.67 -12.43 15.89
CA TRP A 31 16.69 -12.89 17.28
C TRP A 31 16.26 -11.74 18.19
N VAL A 32 15.87 -12.08 19.40
CA VAL A 32 15.54 -11.10 20.46
C VAL A 32 16.61 -10.01 20.55
N TYR A 33 16.17 -8.76 20.49
CA TYR A 33 17.04 -7.60 20.61
C TYR A 33 16.47 -6.58 21.59
N ASP A 34 17.22 -6.30 22.65
CA ASP A 34 16.93 -5.31 23.71
C ASP A 34 18.19 -4.46 23.91
N PRO A 35 18.34 -3.35 23.19
CA PRO A 35 19.51 -2.48 23.29
C PRO A 35 19.52 -1.61 24.56
N SER A 36 18.36 -1.48 25.23
CA SER A 36 18.17 -0.62 26.40
C SER A 36 18.22 -1.38 27.72
N ASP A 37 18.41 -2.71 27.65
CA ASP A 37 18.47 -3.61 28.81
C ASP A 37 17.25 -3.45 29.74
N THR A 38 16.08 -3.35 29.13
CA THR A 38 14.80 -3.19 29.85
C THR A 38 14.15 -4.52 30.24
N GLY A 39 14.69 -5.63 29.72
CA GLY A 39 14.07 -6.95 29.85
C GLY A 39 12.93 -7.21 28.86
N PHE A 40 12.63 -6.24 27.97
CA PHE A 40 11.62 -6.36 26.92
C PHE A 40 12.23 -6.20 25.51
N THR A 41 11.62 -6.85 24.54
CA THR A 41 12.11 -6.77 23.16
C THR A 41 11.81 -5.40 22.56
N ALA A 42 12.84 -4.66 22.12
CA ALA A 42 12.71 -3.53 21.21
C ALA A 42 12.46 -4.02 19.77
N ILE A 43 13.10 -5.13 19.38
CA ILE A 43 12.82 -5.85 18.15
C ILE A 43 12.49 -7.30 18.52
N PRO A 44 11.30 -7.81 18.19
CA PRO A 44 10.89 -9.18 18.47
C PRO A 44 11.71 -10.19 17.67
N GLN A 45 11.76 -11.42 18.16
CA GLN A 45 12.24 -12.49 17.29
C GLN A 45 11.19 -12.82 16.24
N PHE A 46 11.62 -13.13 15.03
CA PHE A 46 10.74 -13.61 13.98
C PHE A 46 11.45 -14.49 12.97
N ASP A 47 10.65 -15.34 12.33
CA ASP A 47 11.01 -16.08 11.12
C ASP A 47 10.01 -15.70 10.03
N ARG A 48 10.52 -15.26 8.86
CA ARG A 48 9.70 -14.90 7.70
C ARG A 48 10.20 -15.62 6.46
N TYR A 49 9.27 -16.20 5.72
CA TYR A 49 9.51 -16.86 4.45
C TYR A 49 8.70 -16.14 3.37
N VAL A 50 9.33 -15.84 2.25
CA VAL A 50 8.66 -15.23 1.08
C VAL A 50 8.99 -16.03 -0.16
N PHE A 51 7.98 -16.29 -1.00
CA PHE A 51 8.14 -16.96 -2.28
C PHE A 51 7.29 -16.29 -3.35
N ASN A 52 7.93 -15.78 -4.42
CA ASN A 52 7.31 -15.02 -5.49
C ASN A 52 7.71 -15.58 -6.87
N PRO A 53 7.07 -16.64 -7.38
CA PRO A 53 7.20 -17.06 -8.76
C PRO A 53 6.31 -16.21 -9.68
N LYS A 54 6.80 -15.94 -10.89
CA LYS A 54 6.03 -15.28 -11.94
C LYS A 54 6.33 -15.90 -13.30
N LEU A 55 5.28 -16.20 -14.04
CA LEU A 55 5.31 -16.72 -15.40
C LEU A 55 4.87 -15.63 -16.37
N PHE A 56 5.58 -15.50 -17.50
CA PHE A 56 5.27 -14.61 -18.60
C PHE A 56 5.06 -15.43 -19.86
N LEU A 57 3.96 -15.20 -20.54
CA LEU A 57 3.60 -15.84 -21.79
C LEU A 57 3.52 -14.76 -22.88
N TYR A 58 4.43 -14.82 -23.84
CA TYR A 58 4.47 -13.93 -25.01
C TYR A 58 3.78 -14.66 -26.17
N LEU A 59 2.44 -14.60 -26.23
CA LEU A 59 1.64 -15.37 -27.19
C LEU A 59 1.89 -14.91 -28.61
N THR A 60 1.94 -13.58 -28.80
CA THR A 60 2.31 -12.91 -30.04
C THR A 60 3.18 -11.69 -29.72
N GLU A 61 3.64 -10.96 -30.73
CA GLU A 61 4.33 -9.66 -30.56
C GLU A 61 3.41 -8.59 -29.95
N HIS A 62 2.11 -8.79 -30.03
CA HIS A 62 1.08 -7.87 -29.54
C HIS A 62 0.34 -8.35 -28.30
N THR A 63 0.50 -9.62 -27.91
CA THR A 63 -0.29 -10.21 -26.80
C THR A 63 0.62 -10.86 -25.78
N GLN A 64 0.48 -10.41 -24.54
CA GLN A 64 1.22 -10.99 -23.41
C GLN A 64 0.29 -11.27 -22.23
N ILE A 65 0.60 -12.33 -21.49
CA ILE A 65 -0.03 -12.68 -20.23
C ILE A 65 1.06 -12.83 -19.17
N SER A 66 0.81 -12.39 -17.96
CA SER A 66 1.65 -12.78 -16.83
C SER A 66 0.80 -13.29 -15.67
N ILE A 67 1.29 -14.35 -15.03
CA ILE A 67 0.66 -14.97 -13.86
C ILE A 67 1.71 -15.02 -12.77
N GLY A 68 1.42 -14.45 -11.62
CA GLY A 68 2.30 -14.44 -10.46
C GLY A 68 1.59 -14.96 -9.21
N LEU A 69 2.37 -15.52 -8.31
CA LEU A 69 1.98 -15.85 -6.94
C LEU A 69 2.93 -15.14 -5.98
N ASN A 70 2.38 -14.62 -4.89
CA ASN A 70 3.15 -14.16 -3.74
C ASN A 70 2.67 -14.96 -2.53
N ALA A 71 3.58 -15.65 -1.86
CA ALA A 71 3.29 -16.35 -0.61
C ALA A 71 4.25 -15.84 0.47
N MET A 72 3.70 -15.43 1.62
CA MET A 72 4.45 -14.99 2.77
C MET A 72 3.91 -15.64 4.04
N PHE A 73 4.80 -16.14 4.87
CA PHE A 73 4.54 -16.67 6.20
C PHE A 73 5.47 -15.98 7.19
N GLU A 74 4.91 -15.50 8.29
CA GLU A 74 5.69 -14.92 9.39
C GLU A 74 5.18 -15.44 10.72
N ASP A 75 6.11 -15.83 11.59
CA ASP A 75 5.86 -16.10 13.00
C ASP A 75 6.75 -15.16 13.83
N ARG A 76 6.12 -14.32 14.65
CA ARG A 76 6.79 -13.29 15.45
C ARG A 76 6.43 -13.45 16.92
N LEU A 77 7.42 -13.31 17.79
CA LEU A 77 7.28 -13.35 19.24
C LEU A 77 8.07 -12.22 19.88
N GLY A 78 7.36 -11.30 20.52
CA GLY A 78 7.92 -10.21 21.32
C GLY A 78 7.45 -10.26 22.76
N GLY A 79 7.87 -9.29 23.56
CA GLY A 79 7.51 -9.14 24.97
C GLY A 79 8.68 -9.35 25.90
N ASP A 80 8.41 -9.97 27.04
CA ASP A 80 9.39 -10.26 28.10
C ASP A 80 10.43 -11.29 27.62
N ILE A 81 11.70 -10.98 27.80
CA ILE A 81 12.83 -11.80 27.32
C ILE A 81 12.91 -13.14 28.05
N GLU A 82 12.61 -13.18 29.35
CA GLU A 82 12.65 -14.44 30.10
C GLU A 82 11.50 -15.35 29.67
N TYR A 83 10.31 -14.80 29.35
CA TYR A 83 9.23 -15.56 28.73
C TYR A 83 9.67 -16.17 27.39
N ILE A 84 10.31 -15.38 26.53
CA ILE A 84 10.76 -15.83 25.20
C ILE A 84 11.83 -16.92 25.32
N LYS A 85 12.69 -16.87 26.35
CA LYS A 85 13.68 -17.90 26.66
C LYS A 85 13.08 -19.16 27.29
N GLY A 86 11.76 -19.24 27.48
CA GLY A 86 11.08 -20.37 28.12
C GLY A 86 11.18 -20.41 29.63
N LYS A 87 11.47 -19.27 30.26
CA LYS A 87 11.57 -19.10 31.73
C LYS A 87 10.45 -18.18 32.26
N GLY A 88 9.29 -18.18 31.58
CA GLY A 88 8.14 -17.40 32.00
C GLY A 88 7.61 -17.87 33.35
N ASP A 89 7.21 -16.92 34.19
CA ASP A 89 6.57 -17.11 35.49
C ASP A 89 5.53 -15.99 35.70
N ASP A 90 5.00 -15.83 36.93
CA ASP A 90 3.98 -14.82 37.24
C ASP A 90 4.50 -13.37 37.03
N THR A 91 5.83 -13.15 37.13
CA THR A 91 6.45 -11.85 36.94
C THR A 91 6.92 -11.63 35.50
N HIS A 92 7.25 -12.70 34.78
CA HIS A 92 7.72 -12.73 33.41
C HIS A 92 6.69 -13.38 32.49
N SER A 93 5.47 -12.85 32.45
CA SER A 93 4.33 -13.48 31.76
C SER A 93 3.92 -12.78 30.47
N TYR A 94 4.42 -11.56 30.20
CA TYR A 94 4.01 -10.80 29.04
C TYR A 94 4.63 -11.30 27.75
N PHE A 95 3.80 -11.56 26.78
CA PHE A 95 4.21 -11.89 25.42
C PHE A 95 3.26 -11.27 24.39
N GLU A 96 3.77 -11.07 23.17
CA GLU A 96 3.01 -10.75 21.98
C GLU A 96 3.41 -11.72 20.87
N LYS A 97 2.46 -12.60 20.49
CA LYS A 97 2.60 -13.51 19.33
C LYS A 97 1.86 -12.93 18.15
N ASN A 98 2.47 -12.96 16.98
CA ASN A 98 1.83 -12.53 15.75
C ASN A 98 2.18 -13.51 14.63
N LYS A 99 1.17 -14.29 14.18
CA LYS A 99 1.30 -15.22 13.07
C LYS A 99 0.56 -14.66 11.87
N THR A 100 1.27 -14.49 10.77
CA THR A 100 0.74 -13.90 9.55
C THR A 100 0.96 -14.84 8.36
N GLN A 101 -0.08 -15.00 7.56
CA GLN A 101 -0.03 -15.68 6.27
C GLN A 101 -0.65 -14.76 5.22
N ARG A 102 0.04 -14.58 4.10
CA ARG A 102 -0.47 -13.82 2.95
C ARG A 102 -0.19 -14.60 1.68
N HIS A 103 -1.24 -14.81 0.89
CA HIS A 103 -1.16 -15.41 -0.43
C HIS A 103 -1.84 -14.46 -1.40
N SER A 104 -1.14 -14.04 -2.45
CA SER A 104 -1.72 -13.16 -3.47
C SER A 104 -1.43 -13.71 -4.85
N THR A 105 -2.44 -13.75 -5.69
CA THR A 105 -2.28 -14.01 -7.12
C THR A 105 -2.16 -12.69 -7.87
N GLN A 106 -1.50 -12.71 -9.02
CA GLN A 106 -1.44 -11.60 -9.95
C GLN A 106 -1.66 -12.14 -11.36
N LEU A 107 -2.62 -11.60 -12.06
CA LEU A 107 -2.86 -11.89 -13.47
C LEU A 107 -2.83 -10.57 -14.23
N THR A 108 -2.04 -10.51 -15.29
CA THR A 108 -2.10 -9.41 -16.25
C THR A 108 -2.26 -9.98 -17.65
N PHE A 109 -3.11 -9.36 -18.43
CA PHE A 109 -3.26 -9.59 -19.85
C PHE A 109 -3.11 -8.24 -20.56
N GLY A 110 -2.29 -8.18 -21.61
CA GLY A 110 -2.13 -6.99 -22.44
C GLY A 110 -2.23 -7.38 -23.89
N HIS A 111 -3.04 -6.63 -24.66
CA HIS A 111 -3.17 -6.78 -26.09
C HIS A 111 -3.07 -5.42 -26.78
N ARG A 112 -2.15 -5.32 -27.76
CA ARG A 112 -1.98 -4.15 -28.60
C ARG A 112 -2.66 -4.42 -29.95
N PHE A 113 -3.74 -3.71 -30.24
CA PHE A 113 -4.44 -3.83 -31.52
C PHE A 113 -3.63 -3.25 -32.69
N ASN A 114 -2.97 -2.12 -32.39
CA ASN A 114 -2.09 -1.39 -33.31
C ASN A 114 -1.12 -0.52 -32.50
N GLU A 115 -0.40 0.39 -33.15
CA GLU A 115 0.58 1.29 -32.51
C GLU A 115 -0.07 2.29 -31.54
N LYS A 116 -1.37 2.56 -31.68
CA LYS A 116 -2.10 3.56 -30.90
C LYS A 116 -3.00 2.95 -29.83
N ASP A 117 -3.49 1.74 -30.04
CA ASP A 117 -4.59 1.16 -29.27
C ASP A 117 -4.17 -0.08 -28.50
N ARG A 118 -4.40 -0.06 -27.21
CA ARG A 118 -4.04 -1.14 -26.29
C ARG A 118 -5.16 -1.41 -25.29
N LEU A 119 -5.38 -2.69 -25.00
CA LEU A 119 -6.27 -3.18 -23.95
C LEU A 119 -5.43 -3.88 -22.88
N ASP A 120 -5.65 -3.52 -21.64
CA ASP A 120 -5.04 -4.17 -20.48
C ASP A 120 -6.11 -4.67 -19.52
N PHE A 121 -5.90 -5.90 -19.04
CA PHE A 121 -6.66 -6.45 -17.93
C PHE A 121 -5.71 -6.84 -16.79
N LYS A 122 -6.04 -6.47 -15.57
CA LYS A 122 -5.30 -6.82 -14.35
C LYS A 122 -6.26 -7.43 -13.35
N ASN A 123 -5.81 -8.49 -12.68
CA ASN A 123 -6.53 -9.08 -11.56
C ASN A 123 -5.55 -9.47 -10.46
N SER A 124 -5.98 -9.31 -9.23
CA SER A 124 -5.29 -9.78 -8.03
C SER A 124 -6.32 -10.31 -7.05
N VAL A 125 -6.02 -11.47 -6.44
CA VAL A 125 -6.78 -12.03 -5.31
C VAL A 125 -5.80 -12.20 -4.18
N THR A 126 -6.12 -11.66 -3.00
CA THR A 126 -5.31 -11.77 -1.80
C THR A 126 -6.09 -12.48 -0.70
N TYR A 127 -5.50 -13.52 -0.14
CA TYR A 127 -5.88 -14.13 1.12
C TYR A 127 -4.89 -13.68 2.19
N PHE A 128 -5.39 -13.14 3.29
CA PHE A 128 -4.60 -12.70 4.42
C PHE A 128 -5.20 -13.25 5.70
N LYS A 129 -4.38 -13.98 6.47
CA LYS A 129 -4.76 -14.46 7.80
C LYS A 129 -3.77 -13.90 8.82
N ARG A 130 -4.30 -13.34 9.91
CA ARG A 130 -3.50 -12.84 11.03
C ARG A 130 -4.06 -13.37 12.34
N ASN A 131 -3.15 -13.81 13.21
CA ASN A 131 -3.45 -14.18 14.58
C ASN A 131 -2.50 -13.41 15.51
N ILE A 132 -3.06 -12.60 16.40
CA ILE A 132 -2.35 -11.87 17.44
C ILE A 132 -2.76 -12.49 18.78
N GLY A 133 -1.79 -12.85 19.62
CA GLY A 133 -2.01 -13.37 20.95
C GLY A 133 -1.19 -12.61 21.99
N VAL A 134 -1.85 -12.16 23.05
CA VAL A 134 -1.24 -11.57 24.24
C VAL A 134 -1.81 -12.28 25.49
N PRO A 135 -1.26 -12.09 26.69
CA PRO A 135 -1.87 -12.65 27.88
C PRO A 135 -3.36 -12.28 27.97
N SER A 136 -4.21 -13.30 28.11
CA SER A 136 -5.68 -13.17 28.28
C SER A 136 -6.48 -12.65 27.08
N TYR A 137 -5.84 -12.42 25.92
CA TYR A 137 -6.55 -11.98 24.72
C TYR A 137 -5.93 -12.54 23.43
N SER A 138 -6.78 -12.83 22.46
CA SER A 138 -6.33 -13.13 21.11
C SER A 138 -7.28 -12.52 20.07
N PHE A 139 -6.69 -12.11 18.96
CA PHE A 139 -7.38 -11.68 17.76
C PHE A 139 -7.00 -12.62 16.62
N GLU A 140 -7.98 -13.18 15.93
CA GLU A 140 -7.76 -13.96 14.71
C GLU A 140 -8.76 -13.54 13.66
N GLY A 141 -8.26 -13.20 12.48
CA GLY A 141 -9.10 -12.82 11.36
C GLY A 141 -8.53 -13.26 10.02
N VAL A 142 -9.46 -13.45 9.08
CA VAL A 142 -9.18 -13.76 7.68
C VAL A 142 -9.76 -12.66 6.81
N GLN A 143 -8.93 -12.13 5.92
CA GLN A 143 -9.34 -11.16 4.92
C GLN A 143 -9.12 -11.72 3.52
N VAL A 144 -10.13 -11.61 2.67
CA VAL A 144 -10.05 -11.95 1.24
C VAL A 144 -10.39 -10.72 0.44
N SER A 145 -9.40 -10.23 -0.32
CA SER A 145 -9.56 -9.04 -1.16
C SER A 145 -9.34 -9.39 -2.62
N THR A 146 -10.15 -8.81 -3.51
CA THR A 146 -9.95 -8.92 -4.96
C THR A 146 -9.87 -7.55 -5.60
N PHE A 147 -9.07 -7.43 -6.63
CA PHE A 147 -9.03 -6.26 -7.50
C PHE A 147 -9.03 -6.72 -8.95
N SER A 148 -9.90 -6.16 -9.75
CA SER A 148 -9.94 -6.36 -11.20
C SER A 148 -10.04 -5.01 -11.90
N GLU A 149 -9.25 -4.80 -12.94
CA GLU A 149 -9.25 -3.58 -13.75
C GLU A 149 -9.16 -3.96 -15.22
N LEU A 150 -10.04 -3.37 -16.01
CA LEU A 150 -9.98 -3.38 -17.48
C LEU A 150 -9.77 -1.95 -17.94
N SER A 151 -8.72 -1.69 -18.71
CA SER A 151 -8.41 -0.37 -19.24
C SER A 151 -8.06 -0.42 -20.72
N TYR A 152 -8.53 0.61 -21.43
CA TYR A 152 -8.22 0.85 -22.83
C TYR A 152 -7.41 2.13 -22.95
N THR A 153 -6.30 2.06 -23.67
CA THR A 153 -5.40 3.18 -23.92
C THR A 153 -5.43 3.52 -25.41
N HIS A 154 -5.59 4.80 -25.71
CA HIS A 154 -5.46 5.38 -27.06
C HIS A 154 -4.40 6.46 -27.06
N THR A 155 -3.34 6.28 -27.84
CA THR A 155 -2.20 7.20 -27.95
C THR A 155 -2.18 7.89 -29.31
N ASN A 156 -2.14 9.21 -29.28
CA ASN A 156 -1.86 10.05 -30.44
C ASN A 156 -0.52 10.77 -30.26
N GLN A 157 -0.10 11.57 -31.23
CA GLN A 157 1.20 12.26 -31.20
C GLN A 157 1.41 13.11 -29.92
N LYS A 158 0.33 13.77 -29.43
CA LYS A 158 0.41 14.70 -28.29
C LYS A 158 -0.52 14.33 -27.14
N THR A 159 -1.33 13.30 -27.29
CA THR A 159 -2.31 12.92 -26.26
C THR A 159 -2.33 11.42 -26.05
N GLU A 160 -2.45 11.04 -24.79
CA GLU A 160 -2.76 9.67 -24.41
C GLU A 160 -4.03 9.67 -23.54
N TRP A 161 -5.01 8.92 -23.98
CA TRP A 161 -6.26 8.70 -23.26
C TRP A 161 -6.30 7.29 -22.67
N VAL A 162 -6.63 7.20 -21.41
CA VAL A 162 -6.88 5.92 -20.74
C VAL A 162 -8.27 5.96 -20.14
N ALA A 163 -9.12 4.99 -20.49
CA ALA A 163 -10.43 4.81 -19.88
C ALA A 163 -10.55 3.39 -19.33
N GLY A 164 -11.20 3.22 -18.19
CA GLY A 164 -11.29 1.90 -17.60
C GLY A 164 -12.38 1.76 -16.55
N LEU A 165 -12.59 0.50 -16.20
CA LEU A 165 -13.48 0.05 -15.15
C LEU A 165 -12.70 -0.78 -14.15
N ASN A 166 -13.05 -0.68 -12.87
CA ASN A 166 -12.50 -1.57 -11.85
C ASN A 166 -13.56 -2.07 -10.88
N LEU A 167 -13.28 -3.23 -10.34
CA LEU A 167 -14.02 -3.87 -9.27
C LEU A 167 -13.05 -4.20 -8.15
N TRP A 168 -13.34 -3.72 -6.95
CA TRP A 168 -12.64 -4.09 -5.74
C TRP A 168 -13.61 -4.72 -4.75
N THR A 169 -13.23 -5.85 -4.18
CA THR A 169 -13.98 -6.49 -3.08
C THR A 169 -13.04 -6.72 -1.91
N ASP A 170 -13.56 -6.56 -0.71
CA ASP A 170 -12.81 -6.79 0.52
C ASP A 170 -13.74 -7.38 1.57
N LYS A 171 -13.48 -8.63 1.95
CA LYS A 171 -14.24 -9.36 2.96
C LYS A 171 -13.32 -9.71 4.11
N PHE A 172 -13.73 -9.35 5.31
CA PHE A 172 -13.07 -9.72 6.56
C PHE A 172 -14.01 -10.53 7.43
N ASP A 173 -13.56 -11.69 7.89
CA ASP A 173 -14.24 -12.56 8.82
C ASP A 173 -13.35 -12.72 10.08
N GLU A 174 -13.87 -12.38 11.25
CA GLU A 174 -13.19 -12.54 12.52
C GLU A 174 -13.61 -13.84 13.20
N ASN A 175 -12.65 -14.64 13.65
CA ASN A 175 -12.94 -15.81 14.44
C ASN A 175 -13.37 -15.41 15.86
N LYS A 176 -14.58 -15.83 16.24
CA LYS A 176 -15.12 -15.59 17.58
C LYS A 176 -14.39 -16.47 18.59
N LEU A 177 -13.61 -15.86 19.46
CA LEU A 177 -12.97 -16.56 20.57
C LEU A 177 -13.66 -16.32 21.91
N THR A 178 -14.53 -15.31 22.04
CA THR A 178 -15.27 -14.94 23.29
C THR A 178 -16.51 -14.11 22.97
N ASP A 179 -17.28 -13.69 23.99
CA ASP A 179 -18.56 -12.98 23.95
C ASP A 179 -18.56 -11.59 23.27
N PHE A 180 -17.60 -11.30 22.43
CA PHE A 180 -17.53 -10.06 21.67
C PHE A 180 -18.28 -10.16 20.35
N GLN A 181 -18.92 -9.06 19.97
CA GLN A 181 -19.53 -8.91 18.65
C GLN A 181 -18.43 -8.96 17.58
N PRO A 182 -18.52 -9.84 16.55
CA PRO A 182 -17.53 -9.92 15.50
C PRO A 182 -17.50 -8.63 14.67
N ARG A 183 -16.30 -8.27 14.22
CA ARG A 183 -16.05 -7.06 13.44
C ARG A 183 -16.00 -7.36 11.94
N ASP A 184 -16.80 -8.32 11.51
CA ASP A 184 -16.89 -8.76 10.12
C ASP A 184 -17.36 -7.62 9.22
N TYR A 185 -16.83 -7.58 8.01
CA TYR A 185 -17.34 -6.69 6.99
C TYR A 185 -17.21 -7.30 5.59
N ASN A 186 -18.02 -6.80 4.67
CA ASN A 186 -17.94 -7.09 3.26
C ASN A 186 -18.15 -5.79 2.49
N GLN A 187 -17.16 -5.39 1.71
CA GLN A 187 -17.18 -4.19 0.89
C GLN A 187 -17.02 -4.56 -0.58
N THR A 188 -17.78 -3.90 -1.44
CA THR A 188 -17.65 -4.01 -2.90
C THR A 188 -17.62 -2.61 -3.46
N ILE A 189 -16.65 -2.29 -4.29
CA ILE A 189 -16.52 -0.96 -4.92
C ILE A 189 -16.45 -1.15 -6.43
N LEU A 190 -17.34 -0.45 -7.13
CA LEU A 190 -17.33 -0.37 -8.58
C LEU A 190 -16.80 0.99 -8.99
N GLY A 191 -15.75 1.02 -9.79
CA GLY A 191 -15.12 2.24 -10.25
C GLY A 191 -15.09 2.35 -11.76
N ALA A 192 -15.24 3.59 -12.24
CA ALA A 192 -14.98 3.96 -13.63
C ALA A 192 -14.04 5.17 -13.65
N PHE A 193 -13.14 5.22 -14.62
CA PHE A 193 -12.20 6.32 -14.72
C PHE A 193 -11.86 6.66 -16.17
N VAL A 194 -11.48 7.92 -16.37
CA VAL A 194 -10.87 8.41 -17.60
C VAL A 194 -9.72 9.33 -17.22
N GLN A 195 -8.61 9.19 -17.92
CA GLN A 195 -7.42 10.02 -17.76
C GLN A 195 -6.94 10.48 -19.13
N ASN A 196 -6.42 11.69 -19.19
CA ASN A 196 -5.73 12.22 -20.35
C ASN A 196 -4.35 12.75 -19.94
N ASN A 197 -3.35 12.40 -20.71
CA ASN A 197 -2.04 13.02 -20.69
C ASN A 197 -1.85 13.79 -21.99
N TRP A 198 -1.61 15.10 -21.93
CA TRP A 198 -1.55 16.00 -23.04
C TRP A 198 -0.27 16.83 -23.04
N GLU A 199 0.58 16.60 -24.05
CA GLU A 199 1.71 17.46 -24.37
C GLU A 199 1.21 18.76 -25.03
N ALA A 200 0.72 19.70 -24.21
CA ALA A 200 0.09 20.91 -24.66
C ALA A 200 1.08 21.79 -25.46
N THR A 201 2.32 21.89 -24.98
CA THR A 201 3.45 22.55 -25.65
C THR A 201 4.75 21.80 -25.34
N GLU A 202 5.88 22.21 -25.92
CA GLU A 202 7.22 21.63 -25.62
C GLU A 202 7.60 21.81 -24.14
N TRP A 203 7.09 22.84 -23.47
CA TRP A 203 7.39 23.18 -22.08
C TRP A 203 6.27 22.80 -21.10
N LEU A 204 5.08 22.41 -21.55
CA LEU A 204 3.92 22.12 -20.71
C LEU A 204 3.30 20.77 -21.05
N ASN A 205 3.28 19.88 -20.07
CA ASN A 205 2.52 18.63 -20.10
C ASN A 205 1.43 18.64 -19.03
N LEU A 206 0.18 18.36 -19.42
CA LEU A 206 -0.99 18.33 -18.56
C LEU A 206 -1.51 16.90 -18.42
N GLU A 207 -1.70 16.47 -17.17
CA GLU A 207 -2.39 15.23 -16.84
C GLU A 207 -3.70 15.58 -16.14
N THR A 208 -4.81 15.10 -16.68
CA THR A 208 -6.15 15.30 -16.10
C THR A 208 -6.83 13.94 -15.94
N GLY A 209 -7.54 13.74 -14.87
CA GLY A 209 -8.26 12.50 -14.61
C GLY A 209 -9.57 12.74 -13.86
N LEU A 210 -10.53 11.90 -14.14
CA LEU A 210 -11.76 11.80 -13.37
C LEU A 210 -12.04 10.34 -13.09
N ARG A 211 -12.23 10.02 -11.82
CA ARG A 211 -12.66 8.70 -11.36
C ARG A 211 -13.96 8.85 -10.58
N THR A 212 -14.84 7.88 -10.73
CA THR A 212 -16.06 7.76 -9.93
C THR A 212 -16.14 6.36 -9.39
N ASP A 213 -16.28 6.23 -8.07
CA ASP A 213 -16.45 4.96 -7.39
C ASP A 213 -17.82 4.92 -6.71
N TYR A 214 -18.54 3.82 -6.93
CA TYR A 214 -19.76 3.52 -6.18
C TYR A 214 -19.43 2.56 -5.04
N VAL A 215 -19.70 3.00 -3.82
CA VAL A 215 -19.48 2.26 -2.57
C VAL A 215 -20.86 2.01 -1.94
N PRO A 216 -21.45 0.80 -2.01
CA PRO A 216 -22.86 0.54 -1.68
C PRO A 216 -23.33 1.12 -0.35
N ASP A 217 -22.57 1.00 0.72
CA ASP A 217 -22.94 1.47 2.05
C ASP A 217 -22.73 3.00 2.25
N TYR A 218 -21.99 3.67 1.34
CA TYR A 218 -21.55 5.07 1.54
C TYR A 218 -21.83 5.98 0.35
N GLY A 219 -22.40 5.45 -0.75
CA GLY A 219 -22.74 6.22 -1.94
C GLY A 219 -21.60 6.42 -2.92
N THR A 220 -21.62 7.50 -3.66
CA THR A 220 -20.70 7.77 -4.77
C THR A 220 -19.58 8.73 -4.35
N ALA A 221 -18.35 8.38 -4.70
CA ALA A 221 -17.19 9.24 -4.58
C ALA A 221 -16.75 9.72 -5.98
N ILE A 222 -16.62 11.04 -6.17
CA ILE A 222 -16.14 11.67 -7.40
C ILE A 222 -14.75 12.23 -7.12
N LEU A 223 -13.75 11.82 -7.91
CA LEU A 223 -12.33 11.99 -7.62
C LEU A 223 -11.63 12.62 -8.83
N PRO A 224 -11.73 13.94 -9.01
CA PRO A 224 -10.95 14.66 -10.01
C PRO A 224 -9.47 14.73 -9.61
N ARG A 225 -8.60 14.70 -10.61
CA ARG A 225 -7.16 14.89 -10.48
C ARG A 225 -6.64 15.75 -11.63
N VAL A 226 -5.74 16.66 -11.32
CA VAL A 226 -5.03 17.50 -12.30
C VAL A 226 -3.58 17.61 -11.91
N SER A 227 -2.70 17.52 -12.90
CA SER A 227 -1.27 17.78 -12.72
C SER A 227 -0.73 18.53 -13.95
N ALA A 228 0.12 19.52 -13.74
CA ALA A 228 0.83 20.26 -14.76
C ALA A 228 2.34 20.12 -14.53
N HIS A 229 3.06 19.67 -15.54
CA HIS A 229 4.52 19.59 -15.53
C HIS A 229 5.08 20.67 -16.47
N PHE A 230 5.92 21.54 -15.92
CA PHE A 230 6.56 22.67 -16.58
C PHE A 230 8.03 22.37 -16.80
N LYS A 231 8.48 22.27 -18.05
CA LYS A 231 9.90 22.29 -18.44
C LYS A 231 10.33 23.74 -18.61
N ILE A 232 10.88 24.36 -17.57
CA ILE A 232 11.20 25.80 -17.57
C ILE A 232 12.50 26.04 -18.33
N THR A 233 13.48 25.16 -18.12
CA THR A 233 14.73 25.05 -18.91
C THR A 233 15.11 23.59 -19.04
N ASP A 234 16.17 23.28 -19.78
CA ASP A 234 16.68 21.90 -19.90
C ASP A 234 17.08 21.30 -18.55
N ASN A 235 17.44 22.13 -17.60
CA ASN A 235 17.95 21.72 -16.29
C ASN A 235 16.93 21.95 -15.16
N PHE A 236 15.86 22.71 -15.40
CA PHE A 236 14.91 23.10 -14.36
C PHE A 236 13.46 22.83 -14.77
N SER A 237 12.78 22.04 -13.96
CA SER A 237 11.36 21.72 -14.14
C SER A 237 10.58 21.87 -12.83
N SER A 238 9.28 22.06 -12.94
CA SER A 238 8.35 22.11 -11.82
C SER A 238 7.10 21.29 -12.15
N ARG A 239 6.51 20.70 -11.12
CA ARG A 239 5.21 20.05 -11.24
C ARG A 239 4.28 20.60 -10.17
N LEU A 240 3.07 20.97 -10.58
CA LEU A 240 1.96 21.33 -9.71
C LEU A 240 0.86 20.29 -9.90
N GLY A 241 0.39 19.67 -8.82
CA GLY A 241 -0.65 18.66 -8.89
C GLY A 241 -1.59 18.69 -7.72
N GLY A 242 -2.82 18.22 -7.94
CA GLY A 242 -3.81 18.06 -6.89
C GLY A 242 -4.91 17.09 -7.28
N GLY A 243 -5.63 16.61 -6.28
CA GLY A 243 -6.72 15.67 -6.49
C GLY A 243 -7.48 15.33 -5.22
N PHE A 244 -8.55 14.60 -5.41
CA PHE A 244 -9.43 14.14 -4.34
C PHE A 244 -9.24 12.65 -4.11
N GLY A 245 -9.44 12.23 -2.86
CA GLY A 245 -9.38 10.83 -2.44
C GLY A 245 -10.44 10.53 -1.40
N TYR A 246 -10.64 9.26 -1.11
CA TYR A 246 -11.48 8.82 0.01
C TYR A 246 -10.94 7.52 0.61
N LYS A 247 -11.40 7.22 1.82
CA LYS A 247 -11.18 5.94 2.49
C LYS A 247 -12.49 5.47 3.12
N THR A 248 -12.79 4.19 2.93
CA THR A 248 -13.91 3.53 3.61
C THR A 248 -13.55 3.24 5.06
N PRO A 249 -14.49 3.43 6.01
CA PRO A 249 -14.27 3.08 7.41
C PRO A 249 -13.98 1.58 7.58
N THR A 250 -12.91 1.26 8.29
CA THR A 250 -12.57 -0.11 8.73
C THR A 250 -11.97 -0.06 10.12
N ILE A 251 -11.95 -1.19 10.83
CA ILE A 251 -11.26 -1.29 12.13
C ILE A 251 -9.73 -1.23 12.01
N PHE A 252 -9.19 -1.39 10.80
CA PHE A 252 -7.75 -1.42 10.55
C PHE A 252 -7.17 0.00 10.50
N THR A 253 -7.07 0.61 11.68
CA THR A 253 -6.41 1.90 11.92
C THR A 253 -5.18 1.68 12.78
N GLU A 254 -4.23 2.62 12.76
CA GLU A 254 -3.03 2.56 13.59
C GLU A 254 -3.38 2.51 15.08
N ASP A 255 -4.37 3.30 15.51
CA ASP A 255 -4.78 3.33 16.91
C ASP A 255 -5.42 2.01 17.36
N SER A 256 -6.24 1.37 16.51
CA SER A 256 -6.79 0.03 16.80
C SER A 256 -5.68 -1.03 16.85
N GLU A 257 -4.67 -0.92 15.99
CA GLU A 257 -3.53 -1.85 15.97
C GLU A 257 -2.65 -1.70 17.21
N ARG A 258 -2.43 -0.49 17.70
CA ARG A 258 -1.71 -0.23 18.98
C ARG A 258 -2.40 -0.90 20.17
N LEU A 259 -3.74 -1.01 20.13
CA LEU A 259 -4.52 -1.76 21.12
C LEU A 259 -4.62 -3.26 20.80
N GLN A 260 -3.97 -3.72 19.71
CA GLN A 260 -4.11 -5.10 19.22
C GLN A 260 -5.58 -5.49 18.99
N TYR A 261 -6.41 -4.50 18.64
CA TYR A 261 -7.87 -4.59 18.47
C TYR A 261 -8.64 -4.96 19.75
N GLN A 262 -8.03 -4.90 20.94
CA GLN A 262 -8.72 -5.18 22.21
C GLN A 262 -9.81 -4.14 22.44
N HIS A 263 -11.00 -4.60 22.80
CA HIS A 263 -12.15 -3.76 23.12
C HIS A 263 -12.59 -2.78 22.00
N VAL A 264 -12.10 -2.95 20.77
CA VAL A 264 -12.53 -2.15 19.63
C VAL A 264 -13.85 -2.69 19.09
N LEU A 265 -14.88 -1.85 19.02
CA LEU A 265 -16.21 -2.18 18.51
C LEU A 265 -16.21 -2.25 16.96
N PRO A 266 -17.17 -2.99 16.36
CA PRO A 266 -17.38 -2.97 14.93
C PRO A 266 -17.65 -1.56 14.39
N ILE A 267 -17.39 -1.35 13.11
CA ILE A 267 -17.80 -0.13 12.39
C ILE A 267 -19.32 -0.05 12.32
N ASP A 268 -19.87 1.09 12.68
CA ASP A 268 -21.29 1.40 12.59
C ASP A 268 -21.57 2.08 11.23
N LYS A 269 -22.03 1.29 10.25
CA LYS A 269 -22.27 1.77 8.89
C LYS A 269 -23.31 2.89 8.80
N ASP A 270 -24.24 2.95 9.75
CA ASP A 270 -25.30 3.98 9.78
C ASP A 270 -24.76 5.34 10.26
N LYS A 271 -23.69 5.34 11.05
CA LYS A 271 -23.10 6.55 11.64
C LYS A 271 -21.80 6.96 10.97
N ASN A 272 -20.99 5.99 10.57
CA ASN A 272 -19.70 6.29 9.96
C ASN A 272 -19.86 6.71 8.49
N LYS A 273 -19.00 7.60 8.04
CA LYS A 273 -18.96 8.18 6.70
C LYS A 273 -17.59 7.94 6.07
N LEU A 274 -17.50 8.08 4.75
CA LEU A 274 -16.21 8.12 4.05
C LEU A 274 -15.36 9.26 4.61
N GLU A 275 -14.10 8.98 4.92
CA GLU A 275 -13.09 10.00 5.04
C GLU A 275 -12.80 10.56 3.64
N ARG A 276 -12.79 11.86 3.46
CA ARG A 276 -12.51 12.51 2.16
C ARG A 276 -11.25 13.34 2.26
N SER A 277 -10.37 13.18 1.29
CA SER A 277 -9.11 13.93 1.24
C SER A 277 -9.03 14.83 0.01
N TYR A 278 -8.35 15.96 0.19
CA TYR A 278 -8.05 16.95 -0.84
C TYR A 278 -6.56 17.23 -0.75
N GLY A 279 -5.82 16.86 -1.78
CA GLY A 279 -4.37 17.00 -1.80
C GLY A 279 -3.91 18.01 -2.84
N LEU A 280 -2.88 18.79 -2.48
CA LEU A 280 -2.15 19.68 -3.38
C LEU A 280 -0.66 19.48 -3.15
N ASN A 281 0.11 19.45 -4.23
CA ASN A 281 1.56 19.40 -4.16
C ASN A 281 2.20 20.26 -5.25
N ILE A 282 3.38 20.78 -4.96
CA ILE A 282 4.26 21.45 -5.92
C ILE A 282 5.67 20.98 -5.69
N ASP A 283 6.36 20.64 -6.76
CA ASP A 283 7.80 20.34 -6.70
C ASP A 283 8.60 21.20 -7.68
N PHE A 284 9.88 21.39 -7.33
CA PHE A 284 10.89 22.03 -8.15
C PHE A 284 12.07 21.10 -8.27
N ASN A 285 12.45 20.78 -9.48
CA ASN A 285 13.55 19.87 -9.77
C ASN A 285 14.61 20.57 -10.61
N TYR A 286 15.85 20.55 -10.12
CA TYR A 286 17.01 21.06 -10.83
C TYR A 286 18.05 19.95 -10.98
N VAL A 287 18.51 19.73 -12.21
CA VAL A 287 19.52 18.73 -12.52
C VAL A 287 20.60 19.38 -13.38
N THR A 288 21.86 19.18 -13.03
CA THR A 288 22.99 19.70 -13.81
C THR A 288 24.17 18.74 -13.73
N SER A 289 25.13 18.93 -14.65
CA SER A 289 26.40 18.21 -14.65
C SER A 289 27.57 19.17 -14.82
N PHE A 290 28.69 18.85 -14.18
CA PHE A 290 29.93 19.60 -14.20
C PHE A 290 31.09 18.69 -14.61
N CYS A 291 32.26 19.31 -14.96
CA CYS A 291 33.48 18.58 -15.28
C CYS A 291 33.28 17.53 -16.39
N ASP A 292 32.75 17.97 -17.53
CA ASP A 292 32.48 17.11 -18.71
C ASP A 292 31.57 15.90 -18.37
N GLY A 293 30.61 16.09 -17.48
CA GLY A 293 29.66 15.05 -17.07
C GLY A 293 30.14 14.15 -15.93
N ASN A 294 31.36 14.32 -15.44
CA ASN A 294 31.90 13.48 -14.36
C ASN A 294 31.24 13.72 -13.01
N ILE A 295 30.65 14.90 -12.78
CA ILE A 295 29.92 15.22 -11.57
C ILE A 295 28.48 15.54 -11.96
N THR A 296 27.52 14.82 -11.39
CA THR A 296 26.09 15.10 -11.52
C THR A 296 25.56 15.65 -10.21
N PHE A 297 24.72 16.68 -10.29
CA PHE A 297 24.04 17.28 -9.17
C PHE A 297 22.55 17.34 -9.47
N SER A 298 21.74 16.87 -8.55
CA SER A 298 20.30 17.09 -8.62
C SER A 298 19.74 17.50 -7.26
N ILE A 299 18.79 18.42 -7.28
CA ILE A 299 18.01 18.83 -6.12
C ILE A 299 16.54 18.81 -6.50
N ASN A 300 15.73 18.17 -5.67
CA ASN A 300 14.28 18.23 -5.74
C ASN A 300 13.75 18.79 -4.41
N GLN A 301 12.90 19.80 -4.51
CA GLN A 301 12.19 20.39 -3.38
C GLN A 301 10.69 20.21 -3.60
N LEU A 302 10.06 19.41 -2.74
CA LEU A 302 8.62 19.18 -2.72
C LEU A 302 7.98 19.98 -1.58
N PHE A 303 6.80 20.53 -1.82
CA PHE A 303 5.87 21.00 -0.80
C PHE A 303 4.52 20.33 -1.01
N PHE A 304 3.85 19.95 0.08
CA PHE A 304 2.55 19.31 0.03
C PHE A 304 1.60 19.84 1.09
N TYR A 305 0.32 19.77 0.78
CA TYR A 305 -0.78 20.03 1.70
C TYR A 305 -1.87 18.98 1.46
N THR A 306 -2.35 18.35 2.54
CA THR A 306 -3.46 17.41 2.51
C THR A 306 -4.48 17.81 3.56
N TYR A 307 -5.71 17.99 3.15
CA TYR A 307 -6.87 18.24 4.01
C TYR A 307 -7.69 16.95 4.06
N LEU A 308 -8.02 16.49 5.26
CA LEU A 308 -8.82 15.30 5.51
C LEU A 308 -10.12 15.71 6.20
N ASP A 309 -11.24 15.53 5.52
CA ASP A 309 -12.59 15.79 6.03
C ASP A 309 -13.18 14.50 6.63
N ASN A 310 -13.94 14.67 7.73
CA ASN A 310 -14.53 13.56 8.51
C ASN A 310 -13.51 12.49 8.94
N PRO A 311 -12.36 12.83 9.55
CA PRO A 311 -11.38 11.84 9.96
C PRO A 311 -11.98 10.85 10.95
N LEU A 312 -11.64 9.57 10.78
CA LEU A 312 -12.11 8.47 11.61
C LEU A 312 -11.14 8.28 12.79
N LEU A 313 -11.56 8.61 13.99
CA LEU A 313 -10.74 8.50 15.20
C LEU A 313 -11.29 7.49 16.19
N LEU A 314 -10.38 6.81 16.88
CA LEU A 314 -10.71 5.88 17.94
C LEU A 314 -11.01 6.65 19.24
N GLN A 315 -12.19 6.46 19.80
CA GLN A 315 -12.66 7.14 21.01
C GLN A 315 -13.09 6.12 22.06
N SER A 316 -12.75 6.37 23.32
CA SER A 316 -13.24 5.55 24.44
C SER A 316 -14.72 5.80 24.67
N THR A 317 -15.44 4.73 25.01
CA THR A 317 -16.84 4.78 25.45
C THR A 317 -16.91 4.74 26.97
N THR A 318 -18.06 5.04 27.53
CA THR A 318 -18.31 4.99 29.00
C THR A 318 -18.14 3.58 29.60
N ASP A 319 -18.26 2.54 28.75
CA ASP A 319 -18.20 1.13 29.17
C ASP A 319 -16.79 0.54 29.07
N GLY A 320 -15.77 1.39 28.84
CA GLY A 320 -14.38 0.95 28.70
C GLY A 320 -14.05 0.29 27.35
N LEU A 321 -14.96 0.39 26.39
CA LEU A 321 -14.76 -0.05 25.00
C LEU A 321 -14.25 1.10 24.15
N TYR A 322 -13.87 0.82 22.91
CA TYR A 322 -13.41 1.80 21.94
C TYR A 322 -14.28 1.75 20.68
N ARG A 323 -14.64 2.91 20.17
CA ARG A 323 -15.42 3.04 18.94
C ARG A 323 -14.72 3.99 17.98
N LEU A 324 -14.72 3.63 16.70
CA LEU A 324 -14.28 4.50 15.63
C LEU A 324 -15.43 5.41 15.21
N ASN A 325 -15.27 6.72 15.38
CA ASN A 325 -16.25 7.73 14.99
C ASN A 325 -15.60 8.76 14.06
N ASN A 326 -16.35 9.22 13.06
CA ASN A 326 -15.95 10.42 12.33
C ASN A 326 -16.14 11.63 13.23
N ILE A 327 -15.10 12.42 13.39
CA ILE A 327 -15.19 13.67 14.15
C ILE A 327 -15.71 14.82 13.26
N THR A 328 -16.41 15.76 13.88
CA THR A 328 -16.79 16.99 13.20
C THR A 328 -15.56 17.87 13.03
N GLY A 329 -15.24 18.27 11.78
CA GLY A 329 -14.08 19.07 11.47
C GLY A 329 -13.13 18.35 10.52
N HIS A 330 -11.88 18.75 10.55
CA HIS A 330 -10.86 18.24 9.64
C HIS A 330 -9.52 18.02 10.35
N THR A 331 -8.68 17.25 9.69
CA THR A 331 -7.26 17.18 10.00
C THR A 331 -6.49 17.61 8.77
N ASP A 332 -5.45 18.41 8.92
CA ASP A 332 -4.56 18.79 7.83
C ASP A 332 -3.11 18.36 8.09
N SER A 333 -2.43 18.03 7.01
CA SER A 333 -1.01 17.75 6.99
C SER A 333 -0.34 18.59 5.93
N LYS A 334 0.76 19.23 6.28
CA LYS A 334 1.57 20.05 5.37
C LYS A 334 3.04 19.86 5.66
N GLY A 335 3.85 19.89 4.62
CA GLY A 335 5.28 19.72 4.80
C GLY A 335 6.07 20.06 3.56
N GLY A 336 7.39 19.99 3.73
CA GLY A 336 8.36 20.11 2.65
C GLY A 336 9.41 19.02 2.77
N GLU A 337 9.85 18.51 1.61
CA GLU A 337 10.91 17.52 1.50
C GLU A 337 11.96 17.98 0.52
N THR A 338 13.23 17.93 0.94
CA THR A 338 14.38 18.25 0.10
C THR A 338 15.17 16.98 -0.16
N ASN A 339 15.37 16.64 -1.42
CA ASN A 339 16.20 15.52 -1.85
C ASN A 339 17.37 16.04 -2.68
N VAL A 340 18.60 15.79 -2.23
CA VAL A 340 19.84 16.18 -2.92
C VAL A 340 20.61 14.93 -3.28
N LYS A 341 21.03 14.83 -4.54
CA LYS A 341 21.89 13.76 -5.03
C LYS A 341 23.14 14.36 -5.69
N ILE A 342 24.27 13.81 -5.33
CA ILE A 342 25.56 14.12 -5.95
C ILE A 342 26.15 12.80 -6.42
N GLY A 343 26.43 12.69 -7.70
CA GLY A 343 27.10 11.53 -8.29
C GLY A 343 28.49 11.95 -8.82
N TYR A 344 29.45 11.07 -8.68
CA TYR A 344 30.77 11.23 -9.27
C TYR A 344 31.10 10.01 -10.11
N LYS A 345 31.19 10.19 -11.44
CA LYS A 345 31.34 9.09 -12.41
C LYS A 345 30.27 8.01 -12.21
N ASP A 346 30.68 6.77 -11.98
CA ASP A 346 29.81 5.61 -11.79
C ASP A 346 29.39 5.39 -10.32
N PHE A 347 29.68 6.36 -9.42
CA PHE A 347 29.32 6.32 -7.98
C PHE A 347 28.20 7.28 -7.66
#